data_843b4a636ebdd0e33f9d0e3d3f812f18
#
_entry.id   843b4a636ebdd0e33f9d0e3d3f812f18
#
_cell.length_a   1.000
_cell.length_b   1.000
_cell.length_c   1.000
_cell.angle_alpha   90.00
_cell.angle_beta   90.00
_cell.angle_gamma   90.00
#
_symmetry.space_group_name_H-M   'P 1'
#
loop_
_entity.id
_entity.type
_entity.pdbx_description
1 polymer ?
#
loop_
_entity_poly.entity_id
_entity_poly.type
_entity_poly.pdbx_seq_one_letter_code
_entity_poly.pdbx_strand_id
1 'polypeptide(L)' 'MPEWVTVEEASRVLRITKLSIRILMQQGRLPIGYVTDGPNGRKRYLISRELLERETERLRRRTS' A
#
# COMPACT_ATOMS: atom_id res chain seq x y z
N MET A 1 -1.85 -18.70 -2.54
CA MET A 1 -2.16 -17.29 -2.78
C MET A 1 -1.00 -16.42 -2.33
N PRO A 2 -0.58 -15.48 -3.14
CA PRO A 2 0.51 -14.59 -2.70
C PRO A 2 0.06 -13.71 -1.56
N GLU A 3 0.90 -13.57 -0.57
CA GLU A 3 0.64 -12.69 0.57
C GLU A 3 0.89 -11.22 0.21
N TRP A 4 1.53 -10.99 -0.91
CA TRP A 4 1.91 -9.66 -1.35
C TRP A 4 1.05 -9.23 -2.53
N VAL A 5 0.70 -7.96 -2.57
CA VAL A 5 -0.06 -7.39 -3.67
C VAL A 5 0.75 -6.27 -4.31
N THR A 6 0.40 -5.91 -5.52
CA THR A 6 1.09 -4.85 -6.24
C THR A 6 0.54 -3.48 -5.85
N VAL A 7 1.33 -2.44 -6.15
CA VAL A 7 0.86 -1.06 -5.96
C VAL A 7 -0.39 -0.82 -6.80
N GLU A 8 -0.45 -1.41 -7.99
CA GLU A 8 -1.61 -1.27 -8.86
C GLU A 8 -2.87 -1.84 -8.22
N GLU A 9 -2.76 -3.04 -7.62
CA GLU A 9 -3.90 -3.64 -6.95
C GLU A 9 -4.33 -2.82 -5.75
N ALA A 10 -3.38 -2.34 -4.95
CA ALA A 10 -3.69 -1.48 -3.81
C ALA A 10 -4.36 -0.19 -4.25
N SER A 11 -3.93 0.36 -5.37
CA SER A 11 -4.52 1.56 -5.94
C SER A 11 -6.01 1.36 -6.25
N ARG A 12 -6.36 0.21 -6.82
CA ARG A 12 -7.76 -0.11 -7.12
C ARG A 12 -8.59 -0.28 -5.85
N VAL A 13 -8.03 -0.98 -4.88
CA VAL A 13 -8.74 -1.28 -3.63
C VAL A 13 -8.98 -0.01 -2.82
N LEU A 14 -7.96 0.83 -2.69
CA LEU A 14 -8.04 2.05 -1.90
C LEU A 14 -8.60 3.24 -2.67
N ARG A 15 -8.72 3.11 -3.98
CA ARG A 15 -9.24 4.16 -4.87
C ARG A 15 -8.40 5.44 -4.82
N ILE A 16 -7.10 5.28 -4.74
CA ILE A 16 -6.16 6.39 -4.84
C ILE A 16 -5.12 6.05 -5.90
N THR A 17 -4.40 7.05 -6.37
CA THR A 17 -3.42 6.83 -7.44
C THR A 17 -2.22 6.04 -6.94
N LYS A 18 -1.53 5.39 -7.86
CA LYS A 18 -0.29 4.67 -7.53
C LYS A 18 0.75 5.61 -6.96
N LEU A 19 0.82 6.82 -7.47
CA LEU A 19 1.75 7.82 -6.95
C LEU A 19 1.43 8.16 -5.51
N SER A 20 0.16 8.34 -5.18
CA SER A 20 -0.26 8.62 -3.81
C SER A 20 0.15 7.49 -2.87
N ILE A 21 -0.03 6.24 -3.29
CA ILE A 21 0.38 5.09 -2.48
C ILE A 21 1.88 5.13 -2.20
N ARG A 22 2.68 5.37 -3.22
CA ARG A 22 4.13 5.43 -3.07
C ARG A 22 4.54 6.53 -2.10
N ILE A 23 3.97 7.71 -2.23
CA ILE A 23 4.29 8.84 -1.37
C ILE A 23 3.89 8.55 0.07
N LEU A 24 2.68 8.07 0.28
CA LEU A 24 2.18 7.80 1.63
C LEU A 24 2.97 6.68 2.32
N MET A 25 3.36 5.66 1.57
CA MET A 25 4.18 4.59 2.13
C MET A 25 5.57 5.09 2.50
N GLN A 26 6.16 5.94 1.67
CA GLN A 26 7.47 6.53 1.96
C GLN A 26 7.43 7.40 3.21
N GLN A 27 6.33 8.05 3.46
CA GLN A 27 6.14 8.90 4.63
C GLN A 27 5.72 8.11 5.88
N GLY A 28 5.49 6.82 5.74
CA GLY A 28 5.01 5.99 6.84
C GLY A 28 3.58 6.27 7.25
N ARG A 29 2.81 6.87 6.39
CA ARG A 29 1.41 7.24 6.69
C ARG A 29 0.38 6.21 6.22
N LEU A 30 0.82 5.23 5.45
CA LEU A 30 -0.06 4.18 4.94
C LEU A 30 0.50 2.82 5.36
N PRO A 31 0.02 2.26 6.47
CA PRO A 31 0.60 1.04 7.05
C PRO A 31 0.10 -0.23 6.37
N ILE A 32 0.39 -0.38 5.09
CA ILE A 32 -0.02 -1.55 4.32
C ILE A 32 1.15 -2.42 3.89
N GLY A 33 2.37 -2.06 4.31
CA GLY A 33 3.54 -2.83 3.93
C GLY A 33 4.83 -2.08 4.19
N TYR A 34 5.84 -2.41 3.39
CA TYR A 34 7.19 -1.87 3.54
C TYR A 34 7.68 -1.26 2.26
N VAL A 35 8.55 -0.27 2.40
CA VAL A 35 9.30 0.29 1.28
C VAL A 35 10.76 -0.08 1.52
N THR A 36 11.38 -0.77 0.56
CA THR A 36 12.78 -1.15 0.65
C THR A 36 13.55 -0.55 -0.52
N ASP A 37 14.86 -0.40 -0.34
CA ASP A 37 15.72 0.08 -1.40
C ASP A 37 16.16 -1.11 -2.27
N GLY A 38 15.83 -1.05 -3.54
CA GLY A 38 16.25 -2.04 -4.49
C GLY A 38 17.56 -1.66 -5.16
N PRO A 39 18.06 -2.50 -6.08
CA PRO A 39 19.24 -2.19 -6.84
C PRO A 39 19.03 -0.92 -7.68
N ASN A 40 20.11 -0.19 -7.94
CA ASN A 40 20.07 1.04 -8.74
C ASN A 40 19.23 2.16 -8.14
N GLY A 41 19.04 2.14 -6.82
CA GLY A 41 18.31 3.18 -6.13
C GLY A 41 16.81 3.17 -6.33
N ARG A 42 16.29 2.13 -6.96
CA ARG A 42 14.83 2.01 -7.13
C ARG A 42 14.20 1.44 -5.87
N LYS A 43 13.11 2.03 -5.48
CA LYS A 43 12.39 1.58 -4.30
C LYS A 43 11.46 0.43 -4.64
N ARG A 44 11.37 -0.52 -3.72
CA ARG A 44 10.45 -1.64 -3.82
C ARG A 44 9.33 -1.46 -2.80
N TYR A 45 8.11 -1.66 -3.24
CA TYR A 45 6.93 -1.53 -2.39
C TYR A 45 6.34 -2.91 -2.16
N LEU A 46 6.49 -3.39 -0.93
CA LEU A 46 5.99 -4.71 -0.54
C LEU A 46 4.72 -4.50 0.27
N ILE A 47 3.59 -4.75 -0.37
CA ILE A 47 2.28 -4.50 0.22
C ILE A 47 1.67 -5.82 0.68
N SER A 48 1.36 -5.92 1.96
CA SER A 48 0.74 -7.10 2.53
C SER A 48 -0.76 -7.09 2.27
N ARG A 49 -1.29 -8.19 1.76
CA ARG A 49 -2.73 -8.31 1.52
C ARG A 49 -3.52 -8.14 2.82
N GLU A 50 -3.03 -8.73 3.89
CA GLU A 50 -3.70 -8.63 5.19
C GLU A 50 -3.74 -7.20 5.70
N LEU A 51 -2.61 -6.50 5.63
CA LEU A 51 -2.55 -5.11 6.07
C LEU A 51 -3.40 -4.21 5.19
N LEU A 52 -3.44 -4.50 3.89
CA LEU A 52 -4.28 -3.75 2.96
C LEU A 52 -5.75 -3.92 3.30
N GLU A 53 -6.17 -5.13 3.60
CA GLU A 53 -7.55 -5.39 3.98
C GLU A 53 -7.94 -4.68 5.28
N ARG A 54 -7.04 -4.69 6.27
CA ARG A 54 -7.28 -4.00 7.54
C ARG A 54 -7.40 -2.49 7.33
N GLU A 55 -6.56 -1.93 6.50
CA GLU A 55 -6.59 -0.50 6.24
C GLU A 55 -7.86 -0.12 5.47
N THR A 56 -8.25 -0.94 4.51
CA THR A 56 -9.49 -0.72 3.76
C THR A 56 -10.70 -0.72 4.69
N GLU A 57 -10.74 -1.66 5.62
CA GLU A 57 -11.83 -1.75 6.58
C GLU A 57 -11.85 -0.54 7.52
N ARG A 58 -10.69 -0.13 7.99
CA ARG A 58 -10.58 1.04 8.86
C ARG A 58 -11.08 2.29 8.18
N LEU A 59 -10.71 2.50 6.92
CA LEU A 59 -11.14 3.65 6.15
C LEU A 59 -12.65 3.61 5.88
N ARG A 60 -13.16 2.41 5.63
CA ARG A 60 -14.60 2.23 5.40
C ARG A 60 -15.41 2.60 6.63
N ARG A 61 -14.93 2.23 7.81
CA ARG A 61 -15.60 2.57 9.06
C ARG A 61 -15.58 4.06 9.34
N ARG A 62 -14.52 4.73 8.88
CA ARG A 62 -14.35 6.15 9.14
C ARG A 62 -15.28 7.01 8.31
N THR A 63 -15.69 6.52 7.17
CA THR A 63 -16.54 7.28 6.25
C THR A 63 -18.03 7.01 6.40
N SER A 64 -18.40 6.07 7.23
CA SER A 64 -19.81 5.75 7.45
C SER A 64 -20.46 6.52 8.59
#